data_ab3a70bf3e5e2c6cf462b8eb9a5b4267
#
_entry.id   ab3a70bf3e5e2c6cf462b8eb9a5b4267
#
_cell.length_a   1.000
_cell.length_b   1.000
_cell.length_c   1.000
_cell.angle_alpha   90.00
_cell.angle_beta   90.00
_cell.angle_gamma   90.00
#
_symmetry.space_group_name_H-M   'P 1'
#
loop_
_entity.id
_entity.type
_entity.pdbx_description
1 polymer ?
#
loop_
_entity_poly.entity_id
_entity_poly.type
_entity_poly.pdbx_seq_one_letter_code
_entity_poly.pdbx_strand_id
1 'polypeptide(L)'
;ELKSDQWKHRKLSQSWVKYLSFSLEKYHREKNENIYAFPSKLDLKEKLGIKQSEFLFDISVGLYKSFKSKKFESSKKVLPIYYQSKPIWQIESELAENTREIAIDFSKLLAGNADYAMMVSPEGKEKRDYYMDEMKKMLESNVSLGRKILYFLILPHPRDWVNKKREWSLHNWDNNDWKKVKKGEWIIKEK
;
A
#
# COMPACT_ATOMS: atom_id res chain seq x y z
N GLU A 1 17.40 -21.98 -12.13
CA GLU A 1 15.99 -21.76 -12.57
C GLU A 1 15.11 -21.21 -11.43
N LEU A 2 15.06 -21.85 -10.24
CA LEU A 2 14.25 -21.36 -9.10
C LEU A 2 14.57 -19.91 -8.67
N LYS A 3 15.85 -19.49 -8.70
CA LYS A 3 16.24 -18.10 -8.39
C LYS A 3 15.78 -17.09 -9.44
N SER A 4 15.67 -17.48 -10.72
CA SER A 4 15.21 -16.61 -11.80
C SER A 4 13.70 -16.31 -11.69
N ASP A 5 12.91 -17.29 -11.29
CA ASP A 5 11.46 -17.16 -11.16
C ASP A 5 11.06 -16.32 -9.94
N GLN A 6 11.71 -16.55 -8.78
CA GLN A 6 11.52 -15.70 -7.61
C GLN A 6 11.86 -14.24 -7.90
N TRP A 7 12.91 -13.97 -8.66
CA TRP A 7 13.29 -12.63 -9.04
C TRP A 7 12.27 -11.96 -9.99
N LYS A 8 11.70 -12.71 -10.95
CA LYS A 8 10.61 -12.23 -11.82
C LYS A 8 9.37 -11.87 -11.00
N HIS A 9 8.95 -12.73 -10.08
CA HIS A 9 7.78 -12.48 -9.22
C HIS A 9 7.96 -11.23 -8.35
N ARG A 10 9.14 -11.04 -7.77
CA ARG A 10 9.49 -9.85 -6.99
C ARG A 10 9.42 -8.57 -7.82
N LYS A 11 9.92 -8.60 -9.05
CA LYS A 11 9.82 -7.44 -9.97
C LYS A 11 8.38 -7.11 -10.33
N LEU A 12 7.55 -8.12 -10.57
CA LEU A 12 6.15 -7.92 -10.88
C LEU A 12 5.39 -7.27 -9.71
N SER A 13 5.58 -7.77 -8.49
CA SER A 13 4.97 -7.19 -7.29
C SER A 13 5.42 -5.75 -7.05
N GLN A 14 6.72 -5.47 -7.14
CA GLN A 14 7.26 -4.12 -7.01
C GLN A 14 6.72 -3.16 -8.09
N SER A 15 6.60 -3.63 -9.33
CA SER A 15 6.03 -2.83 -10.42
C SER A 15 4.55 -2.53 -10.18
N TRP A 16 3.80 -3.49 -9.65
CA TRP A 16 2.40 -3.32 -9.29
C TRP A 16 2.22 -2.29 -8.16
N VAL A 17 3.01 -2.38 -7.09
CA VAL A 17 3.01 -1.41 -5.99
C VAL A 17 3.26 0.01 -6.51
N LYS A 18 4.27 0.19 -7.37
CA LYS A 18 4.54 1.49 -7.99
C LYS A 18 3.38 1.97 -8.85
N TYR A 19 2.80 1.10 -9.66
CA TYR A 19 1.66 1.45 -10.52
C TYR A 19 0.44 1.87 -9.70
N LEU A 20 0.11 1.15 -8.64
CA LEU A 20 -0.98 1.49 -7.72
C LEU A 20 -0.72 2.85 -7.05
N SER A 21 0.49 3.06 -6.53
CA SER A 21 0.92 4.32 -5.92
C SER A 21 0.72 5.50 -6.88
N PHE A 22 1.18 5.38 -8.13
CA PHE A 22 1.04 6.42 -9.15
C PHE A 22 -0.41 6.71 -9.52
N SER A 23 -1.23 5.67 -9.58
CA SER A 23 -2.66 5.80 -9.88
C SER A 23 -3.40 6.55 -8.76
N LEU A 24 -3.09 6.23 -7.51
CA LEU A 24 -3.64 6.92 -6.35
C LEU A 24 -3.16 8.38 -6.28
N GLU A 25 -1.86 8.62 -6.53
CA GLU A 25 -1.33 9.98 -6.59
C GLU A 25 -2.07 10.81 -7.64
N LYS A 26 -2.18 10.29 -8.87
CA LYS A 26 -2.88 10.98 -9.96
C LYS A 26 -4.31 11.32 -9.58
N TYR A 27 -5.07 10.33 -9.09
CA TYR A 27 -6.48 10.53 -8.69
C TYR A 27 -6.65 11.59 -7.63
N HIS A 28 -5.78 11.63 -6.62
CA HIS A 28 -5.90 12.60 -5.53
C HIS A 28 -5.36 13.96 -5.92
N ARG A 29 -4.35 14.06 -6.78
CA ARG A 29 -3.80 15.34 -7.26
C ARG A 29 -4.76 16.11 -8.15
N GLU A 30 -5.66 15.44 -8.83
CA GLU A 30 -6.75 16.11 -9.55
C GLU A 30 -7.63 16.96 -8.60
N LYS A 31 -7.67 16.61 -7.32
CA LYS A 31 -8.41 17.33 -6.27
C LYS A 31 -7.54 18.31 -5.48
N ASN A 32 -6.28 18.01 -5.29
CA ASN A 32 -5.32 18.86 -4.58
C ASN A 32 -3.88 18.54 -5.03
N GLU A 33 -3.21 19.52 -5.64
CA GLU A 33 -1.86 19.39 -6.18
C GLU A 33 -0.77 19.08 -5.15
N ASN A 34 -1.01 19.36 -3.87
CA ASN A 34 -0.10 19.09 -2.76
C ASN A 34 -0.21 17.67 -2.19
N ILE A 35 -0.99 16.79 -2.84
CA ILE A 35 -1.07 15.38 -2.49
C ILE A 35 -0.03 14.62 -3.29
N TYR A 36 0.77 13.81 -2.60
CA TYR A 36 1.80 12.96 -3.16
C TYR A 36 1.68 11.54 -2.61
N ALA A 37 2.15 10.58 -3.40
CA ALA A 37 2.26 9.19 -2.99
C ALA A 37 3.73 8.76 -2.89
N PHE A 38 4.03 7.78 -2.05
CA PHE A 38 5.29 7.07 -2.00
C PHE A 38 5.02 5.58 -2.17
N PRO A 39 5.78 4.91 -3.07
CA PRO A 39 6.74 5.46 -4.03
C PRO A 39 6.08 6.36 -5.07
N SER A 40 6.75 7.42 -5.51
CA SER A 40 6.22 8.38 -6.47
C SER A 40 6.88 8.25 -7.85
N LYS A 41 6.10 8.57 -8.90
CA LYS A 41 6.60 8.67 -10.28
C LYS A 41 7.33 9.99 -10.51
N LEU A 42 6.90 11.05 -9.84
CA LEU A 42 7.61 12.32 -9.86
C LEU A 42 8.88 12.14 -9.05
N ASP A 43 9.96 12.73 -9.51
CA ASP A 43 11.24 12.70 -8.80
C ASP A 43 11.17 13.60 -7.55
N LEU A 44 10.28 13.16 -6.62
CA LEU A 44 10.08 13.83 -5.35
C LEU A 44 11.36 13.87 -4.53
N LYS A 45 12.30 12.92 -4.76
CA LYS A 45 13.63 12.96 -4.18
C LYS A 45 14.36 14.25 -4.54
N GLU A 46 14.34 14.65 -5.80
CA GLU A 46 14.96 15.91 -6.25
C GLU A 46 14.14 17.13 -5.83
N LYS A 47 12.82 17.08 -6.04
CA LYS A 47 11.94 18.23 -5.79
C LYS A 47 11.72 18.50 -4.30
N LEU A 48 11.66 17.47 -3.47
CA LEU A 48 11.38 17.58 -2.05
C LEU A 48 12.60 17.38 -1.16
N GLY A 49 13.77 17.02 -1.75
CA GLY A 49 14.98 16.71 -0.98
C GLY A 49 14.82 15.48 -0.05
N ILE A 50 13.81 14.64 -0.28
CA ILE A 50 13.55 13.48 0.55
C ILE A 50 14.46 12.34 0.09
N LYS A 51 15.41 11.95 0.94
CA LYS A 51 16.34 10.84 0.65
C LYS A 51 15.72 9.45 0.89
N GLN A 52 14.60 9.35 1.58
CA GLN A 52 13.94 8.08 1.91
C GLN A 52 13.25 7.49 0.69
N SER A 53 13.49 6.21 0.45
CA SER A 53 12.82 5.44 -0.62
C SER A 53 11.44 4.95 -0.22
N GLU A 54 11.18 4.83 1.08
CA GLU A 54 9.95 4.28 1.64
C GLU A 54 9.55 5.10 2.87
N PHE A 55 8.29 5.43 2.99
CA PHE A 55 7.64 5.69 4.26
C PHE A 55 7.34 4.34 4.91
N LEU A 56 7.05 4.30 6.19
CA LEU A 56 6.78 3.10 6.99
C LEU A 56 5.86 2.04 6.34
N PHE A 57 5.22 2.36 5.24
CA PHE A 57 4.27 1.54 4.47
C PHE A 57 4.73 1.37 3.03
N ASP A 58 4.36 0.27 2.39
CA ASP A 58 4.63 0.01 0.97
C ASP A 58 4.12 1.13 0.07
N ILE A 59 2.92 1.66 0.39
CA ILE A 59 2.38 2.87 -0.23
C ILE A 59 1.84 3.79 0.85
N SER A 60 2.25 5.05 0.80
CA SER A 60 1.69 6.12 1.62
C SER A 60 1.26 7.28 0.72
N VAL A 61 -0.02 7.66 0.80
CA VAL A 61 -0.56 8.83 0.09
C VAL A 61 -0.98 9.87 1.11
N GLY A 62 -0.61 11.11 0.90
CA GLY A 62 -0.99 12.16 1.85
C GLY A 62 -0.77 13.58 1.36
N LEU A 63 -1.29 14.51 2.13
CA LEU A 63 -1.08 15.93 1.96
C LEU A 63 0.29 16.31 2.52
N TYR A 64 1.11 16.96 1.72
CA TYR A 64 2.43 17.44 2.10
C TYR A 64 2.44 18.95 2.27
N LYS A 65 3.18 19.39 3.25
CA LYS A 65 3.48 20.81 3.52
C LYS A 65 4.98 20.99 3.62
N SER A 66 5.44 22.22 3.50
CA SER A 66 6.85 22.56 3.69
C SER A 66 7.01 23.76 4.60
N PHE A 67 8.13 23.83 5.28
CA PHE A 67 8.57 25.01 5.99
C PHE A 67 10.09 25.21 5.79
N LYS A 68 10.56 26.43 5.99
CA LYS A 68 11.98 26.77 5.97
C LYS A 68 12.51 26.85 7.40
N SER A 69 13.64 26.22 7.67
CA SER A 69 14.30 26.30 8.98
C SER A 69 15.74 26.75 8.84
N LYS A 70 16.11 27.83 9.49
CA LYS A 70 17.48 28.32 9.56
C LYS A 70 18.41 27.40 10.34
N LYS A 71 17.88 26.57 11.26
CA LYS A 71 18.66 25.64 12.09
C LYS A 71 19.26 24.46 11.32
N PHE A 72 18.76 24.17 10.12
CA PHE A 72 19.22 23.06 9.27
C PHE A 72 19.99 23.54 8.03
N GLU A 73 20.48 24.77 8.06
CA GLU A 73 21.34 25.30 7.00
C GLU A 73 22.72 24.66 7.11
N SER A 74 23.03 23.70 6.23
CA SER A 74 24.39 23.17 6.05
C SER A 74 25.13 23.80 4.87
N SER A 75 24.48 24.70 4.13
CA SER A 75 25.02 25.38 2.94
C SER A 75 24.30 26.71 2.71
N LYS A 76 24.87 27.53 1.80
CA LYS A 76 24.35 28.87 1.42
C LYS A 76 22.90 28.90 0.88
N LYS A 77 22.20 27.75 0.80
CA LYS A 77 20.80 27.65 0.36
C LYS A 77 19.94 27.03 1.45
N VAL A 78 18.93 27.78 1.92
CA VAL A 78 17.88 27.27 2.81
C VAL A 78 16.95 26.39 1.98
N LEU A 79 17.07 25.08 2.14
CA LEU A 79 16.15 24.15 1.49
C LEU A 79 14.87 23.99 2.32
N PRO A 80 13.70 23.89 1.70
CA PRO A 80 12.48 23.60 2.43
C PRO A 80 12.48 22.19 2.98
N ILE A 81 11.98 22.03 4.20
CA ILE A 81 11.72 20.73 4.81
C ILE A 81 10.29 20.34 4.51
N TYR A 82 10.11 19.21 3.85
CA TYR A 82 8.79 18.66 3.53
C TYR A 82 8.39 17.62 4.54
N TYR A 83 7.10 17.62 4.90
CA TYR A 83 6.54 16.62 5.81
C TYR A 83 5.10 16.29 5.41
N GLN A 84 4.69 15.06 5.67
CA GLN A 84 3.31 14.64 5.50
C GLN A 84 2.46 15.22 6.64
N SER A 85 1.58 16.16 6.31
CA SER A 85 0.73 16.84 7.28
C SER A 85 -0.58 16.09 7.55
N LYS A 86 -1.04 15.30 6.57
CA LYS A 86 -2.23 14.46 6.69
C LYS A 86 -2.05 13.21 5.81
N PRO A 87 -1.96 12.01 6.39
CA PRO A 87 -2.02 10.77 5.63
C PRO A 87 -3.46 10.51 5.16
N ILE A 88 -3.61 10.10 3.90
CA ILE A 88 -4.90 9.77 3.28
C ILE A 88 -5.00 8.25 3.14
N TRP A 89 -3.98 7.61 2.55
CA TRP A 89 -3.89 6.18 2.40
C TRP A 89 -2.61 5.64 3.01
N GLN A 90 -2.72 4.49 3.65
CA GLN A 90 -1.62 3.63 4.06
C GLN A 90 -1.92 2.23 3.56
N ILE A 91 -1.01 1.65 2.79
CA ILE A 91 -1.20 0.35 2.15
C ILE A 91 0.03 -0.51 2.40
N GLU A 92 -0.20 -1.73 2.83
CA GLU A 92 0.79 -2.80 2.92
C GLU A 92 0.44 -3.92 1.96
N SER A 93 1.46 -4.52 1.36
CA SER A 93 1.29 -5.58 0.38
C SER A 93 2.24 -6.73 0.67
N GLU A 94 1.77 -7.75 1.36
CA GLU A 94 2.52 -8.98 1.57
C GLU A 94 1.96 -10.06 0.64
N LEU A 95 2.70 -10.36 -0.39
CA LEU A 95 2.32 -11.33 -1.42
C LEU A 95 3.03 -12.70 -1.25
N ALA A 96 3.83 -12.86 -0.20
CA ALA A 96 4.28 -14.17 0.24
C ALA A 96 3.15 -14.88 1.00
N GLU A 97 3.09 -16.20 0.87
CA GLU A 97 2.09 -17.04 1.57
C GLU A 97 2.52 -17.28 3.02
N ASN A 98 2.69 -16.22 3.80
CA ASN A 98 3.17 -16.26 5.19
C ASN A 98 2.24 -15.44 6.10
N THR A 99 1.42 -16.14 6.87
CA THR A 99 0.45 -15.53 7.79
C THR A 99 1.10 -14.58 8.80
N ARG A 100 2.31 -14.88 9.28
CA ARG A 100 3.02 -14.05 10.26
C ARG A 100 3.38 -12.69 9.67
N GLU A 101 3.95 -12.66 8.48
CA GLU A 101 4.35 -11.41 7.81
C GLU A 101 3.10 -10.57 7.49
N ILE A 102 2.04 -11.22 6.97
CA ILE A 102 0.75 -10.55 6.73
C ILE A 102 0.20 -9.93 8.02
N ALA A 103 0.27 -10.65 9.15
CA ALA A 103 -0.19 -10.13 10.44
C ALA A 103 0.65 -8.95 10.95
N ILE A 104 1.97 -9.00 10.76
CA ILE A 104 2.88 -7.89 11.11
C ILE A 104 2.53 -6.65 10.30
N ASP A 105 2.40 -6.78 8.99
CA ASP A 105 2.08 -5.66 8.10
C ASP A 105 0.66 -5.12 8.36
N PHE A 106 -0.30 -6.00 8.61
CA PHE A 106 -1.63 -5.60 9.01
C PHE A 106 -1.63 -4.82 10.33
N SER A 107 -0.80 -5.21 11.31
CA SER A 107 -0.67 -4.47 12.58
C SER A 107 -0.15 -3.04 12.40
N LYS A 108 0.75 -2.81 11.44
CA LYS A 108 1.21 -1.45 11.08
C LYS A 108 0.04 -0.60 10.58
N LEU A 109 -0.83 -1.17 9.74
CA LEU A 109 -2.02 -0.48 9.24
C LEU A 109 -2.99 -0.12 10.37
N LEU A 110 -3.16 -1.00 11.36
CA LEU A 110 -3.99 -0.73 12.54
C LEU A 110 -3.41 0.43 13.36
N ALA A 111 -2.10 0.45 13.57
CA ALA A 111 -1.40 1.51 14.30
C ALA A 111 -1.33 2.84 13.52
N GLY A 112 -1.44 2.82 12.21
CA GLY A 112 -1.39 4.01 11.36
C GLY A 112 -2.58 4.96 11.59
N ASN A 113 -2.49 6.18 11.05
CA ASN A 113 -3.48 7.24 11.28
C ASN A 113 -4.08 7.81 9.97
N ALA A 114 -4.00 7.09 8.86
CA ALA A 114 -4.61 7.49 7.60
C ALA A 114 -6.15 7.37 7.63
N ASP A 115 -6.82 8.17 6.80
CA ASP A 115 -8.27 8.05 6.63
C ASP A 115 -8.66 6.67 6.05
N TYR A 116 -7.79 6.11 5.18
CA TYR A 116 -7.98 4.82 4.53
C TYR A 116 -6.75 3.93 4.74
N ALA A 117 -6.97 2.67 5.03
CA ALA A 117 -5.92 1.66 5.10
C ALA A 117 -6.30 0.45 4.24
N MET A 118 -5.32 -0.17 3.58
CA MET A 118 -5.55 -1.35 2.76
C MET A 118 -4.44 -2.38 2.95
N MET A 119 -4.84 -3.59 3.33
CA MET A 119 -3.98 -4.77 3.25
C MET A 119 -4.16 -5.44 1.89
N VAL A 120 -3.07 -5.80 1.26
CA VAL A 120 -3.04 -6.57 0.02
C VAL A 120 -2.36 -7.90 0.28
N SER A 121 -3.04 -9.01 0.03
CA SER A 121 -2.47 -10.34 0.22
C SER A 121 -2.78 -11.26 -0.97
N PRO A 122 -2.04 -12.36 -1.13
CA PRO A 122 -2.42 -13.39 -2.07
C PRO A 122 -3.66 -14.16 -1.56
N GLU A 123 -4.31 -14.88 -2.45
CA GLU A 123 -5.29 -15.88 -2.02
C GLU A 123 -4.60 -16.98 -1.19
N GLY A 124 -5.25 -17.44 -0.12
CA GLY A 124 -4.74 -18.52 0.71
C GLY A 124 -4.76 -19.87 -0.02
N LYS A 125 -3.84 -20.77 0.34
CA LYS A 125 -3.71 -22.10 -0.29
C LYS A 125 -4.93 -22.99 -0.09
N GLU A 126 -5.48 -23.00 1.12
CA GLU A 126 -6.61 -23.85 1.51
C GLU A 126 -7.95 -23.18 1.23
N LYS A 127 -8.04 -21.88 1.45
CA LYS A 127 -9.22 -21.07 1.30
C LYS A 127 -8.82 -19.69 0.76
N ARG A 128 -9.56 -19.19 -0.23
CA ARG A 128 -9.24 -17.93 -0.90
C ARG A 128 -9.07 -16.74 0.06
N ASP A 129 -9.93 -16.63 1.04
CA ASP A 129 -10.01 -15.56 2.03
C ASP A 129 -9.34 -15.89 3.38
N TYR A 130 -8.51 -16.95 3.43
CA TYR A 130 -7.87 -17.45 4.64
C TYR A 130 -7.18 -16.35 5.46
N TYR A 131 -6.37 -15.51 4.84
CA TYR A 131 -5.65 -14.45 5.56
C TYR A 131 -6.58 -13.37 6.10
N MET A 132 -7.66 -13.07 5.40
CA MET A 132 -8.68 -12.13 5.83
C MET A 132 -9.41 -12.64 7.10
N ASP A 133 -9.70 -13.94 7.15
CA ASP A 133 -10.29 -14.58 8.35
C ASP A 133 -9.32 -14.52 9.54
N GLU A 134 -8.01 -14.72 9.31
CA GLU A 134 -7.01 -14.59 10.36
C GLU A 134 -6.89 -13.14 10.87
N MET A 135 -6.90 -12.15 9.97
CA MET A 135 -6.83 -10.74 10.36
C MET A 135 -8.12 -10.26 11.07
N LYS A 136 -9.26 -10.88 10.79
CA LYS A 136 -10.52 -10.64 11.52
C LYS A 136 -10.34 -10.86 13.02
N LYS A 137 -9.63 -11.90 13.44
CA LYS A 137 -9.36 -12.19 14.86
C LYS A 137 -8.61 -11.04 15.54
N MET A 138 -7.71 -10.35 14.83
CA MET A 138 -7.02 -9.17 15.36
C MET A 138 -7.98 -8.00 15.57
N LEU A 139 -8.94 -7.80 14.67
CA LEU A 139 -9.94 -6.75 14.78
C LEU A 139 -10.94 -7.00 15.90
N GLU A 140 -11.30 -8.27 16.15
CA GLU A 140 -12.20 -8.69 17.23
C GLU A 140 -11.59 -8.49 18.64
N SER A 141 -10.26 -8.34 18.74
CA SER A 141 -9.55 -8.10 19.99
C SER A 141 -9.61 -6.65 20.51
N ASN A 142 -10.66 -5.89 20.19
CA ASN A 142 -10.92 -4.52 20.63
C ASN A 142 -9.98 -3.44 20.04
N VAL A 143 -9.65 -3.57 18.77
CA VAL A 143 -8.91 -2.52 18.07
C VAL A 143 -9.85 -1.37 17.71
N SER A 144 -9.60 -0.18 18.25
CA SER A 144 -10.31 1.02 17.84
C SER A 144 -9.77 1.51 16.49
N LEU A 145 -10.56 1.38 15.45
CA LEU A 145 -10.24 1.94 14.12
C LEU A 145 -10.53 3.44 14.01
N GLY A 146 -11.23 4.02 15.00
CA GLY A 146 -11.66 5.41 14.91
C GLY A 146 -12.54 5.66 13.69
N ARG A 147 -12.13 6.63 12.84
CA ARG A 147 -12.81 6.93 11.56
C ARG A 147 -12.15 6.23 10.35
N LYS A 148 -11.13 5.41 10.57
CA LYS A 148 -10.40 4.74 9.50
C LYS A 148 -11.29 3.75 8.75
N ILE A 149 -11.28 3.83 7.44
CA ILE A 149 -11.91 2.82 6.57
C ILE A 149 -10.83 1.81 6.19
N LEU A 150 -11.07 0.56 6.54
CA LEU A 150 -10.12 -0.53 6.32
C LEU A 150 -10.59 -1.42 5.18
N TYR A 151 -9.67 -1.66 4.24
CA TYR A 151 -9.86 -2.54 3.10
C TYR A 151 -8.95 -3.76 3.16
N PHE A 152 -9.38 -4.85 2.55
CA PHE A 152 -8.60 -6.03 2.28
C PHE A 152 -8.74 -6.41 0.79
N LEU A 153 -7.62 -6.38 0.07
CA LEU A 153 -7.55 -6.75 -1.34
C LEU A 153 -6.89 -8.11 -1.48
N ILE A 154 -7.65 -9.09 -1.96
CA ILE A 154 -7.14 -10.42 -2.28
C ILE A 154 -6.77 -10.44 -3.77
N LEU A 155 -5.50 -10.68 -4.06
CA LEU A 155 -4.97 -10.84 -5.41
C LEU A 155 -4.55 -12.29 -5.66
N PRO A 156 -4.49 -12.73 -6.93
CA PRO A 156 -3.73 -13.94 -7.26
C PRO A 156 -2.29 -13.81 -6.80
N HIS A 157 -1.65 -14.93 -6.47
CA HIS A 157 -0.21 -14.90 -6.19
C HIS A 157 0.59 -14.45 -7.43
N PRO A 158 1.67 -13.65 -7.31
CA PRO A 158 2.43 -13.12 -8.46
C PRO A 158 2.90 -14.17 -9.48
N ARG A 159 3.13 -15.41 -9.06
CA ARG A 159 3.45 -16.55 -9.96
C ARG A 159 2.34 -16.85 -10.98
N ASP A 160 1.11 -16.44 -10.69
CA ASP A 160 -0.08 -16.69 -11.51
C ASP A 160 -0.58 -15.46 -12.27
N TRP A 161 0.18 -14.35 -12.24
CA TRP A 161 -0.26 -13.10 -12.87
C TRP A 161 -0.12 -13.13 -14.39
N VAL A 162 0.84 -13.86 -14.91
CA VAL A 162 1.16 -13.88 -16.34
C VAL A 162 0.43 -15.03 -17.03
N ASN A 163 -0.29 -14.73 -18.10
CA ASN A 163 -0.98 -15.68 -18.97
C ASN A 163 -2.02 -16.57 -18.28
N LYS A 164 -2.39 -16.27 -17.03
CA LYS A 164 -3.43 -16.98 -16.30
C LYS A 164 -4.54 -16.01 -15.91
N LYS A 165 -5.77 -16.39 -16.25
CA LYS A 165 -6.96 -15.67 -15.80
C LYS A 165 -7.27 -16.08 -14.37
N ARG A 166 -7.26 -15.13 -13.46
CA ARG A 166 -7.53 -15.33 -12.03
C ARG A 166 -8.49 -14.27 -11.51
N GLU A 167 -9.15 -14.57 -10.44
CA GLU A 167 -10.04 -13.62 -9.79
C GLU A 167 -9.28 -12.79 -8.73
N TRP A 168 -9.74 -11.57 -8.54
CA TRP A 168 -9.40 -10.73 -7.39
C TRP A 168 -10.67 -10.27 -6.69
N SER A 169 -10.57 -9.90 -5.41
CA SER A 169 -11.70 -9.35 -4.67
C SER A 169 -11.24 -8.30 -3.66
N LEU A 170 -12.03 -7.23 -3.55
CA LEU A 170 -11.85 -6.16 -2.58
C LEU A 170 -12.96 -6.24 -1.55
N HIS A 171 -12.57 -6.15 -0.29
CA HIS A 171 -13.46 -6.17 0.87
C HIS A 171 -13.23 -4.93 1.70
N ASN A 172 -14.25 -4.43 2.39
CA ASN A 172 -14.12 -3.44 3.45
C ASN A 172 -14.56 -4.04 4.79
N TRP A 173 -13.97 -3.52 5.87
CA TRP A 173 -14.41 -3.84 7.23
C TRP A 173 -15.62 -3.00 7.59
N ASP A 174 -16.74 -3.64 7.84
CA ASP A 174 -18.00 -2.99 8.21
C ASP A 174 -18.82 -3.89 9.15
N ASN A 175 -19.36 -3.31 10.23
CA ASN A 175 -20.18 -4.01 11.21
C ASN A 175 -19.53 -5.31 11.73
N ASN A 176 -18.26 -5.24 12.11
CA ASN A 176 -17.45 -6.35 12.62
C ASN A 176 -17.31 -7.54 11.65
N ASP A 177 -17.38 -7.26 10.34
CA ASP A 177 -17.18 -8.29 9.34
C ASP A 177 -16.61 -7.72 8.03
N TRP A 178 -15.97 -8.59 7.23
CA TRP A 178 -15.50 -8.25 5.90
C TRP A 178 -16.64 -8.31 4.89
N LYS A 179 -16.98 -7.18 4.30
CA LYS A 179 -17.98 -7.07 3.24
C LYS A 179 -17.31 -6.96 1.88
N LYS A 180 -17.62 -7.88 0.98
CA LYS A 180 -17.12 -7.83 -0.39
C LYS A 180 -17.73 -6.62 -1.13
N VAL A 181 -16.89 -5.68 -1.54
CA VAL A 181 -17.33 -4.47 -2.25
C VAL A 181 -17.09 -4.54 -3.75
N LYS A 182 -16.09 -5.32 -4.19
CA LYS A 182 -15.81 -5.51 -5.61
C LYS A 182 -15.08 -6.83 -5.88
N LYS A 183 -15.25 -7.36 -7.09
CA LYS A 183 -14.49 -8.48 -7.63
C LYS A 183 -14.24 -8.26 -9.11
N GLY A 184 -13.28 -8.96 -9.67
CA GLY A 184 -12.98 -8.91 -11.09
C GLY A 184 -11.97 -9.99 -11.48
N GLU A 185 -11.54 -9.93 -12.71
CA GLU A 185 -10.57 -10.83 -13.28
C GLU A 185 -9.22 -10.12 -13.44
N TRP A 186 -8.17 -10.88 -13.21
CA TRP A 186 -6.79 -10.43 -13.32
C TRP A 186 -6.07 -11.26 -14.40
N ILE A 187 -5.45 -10.58 -15.33
CA ILE A 187 -4.56 -11.20 -16.31
C ILE A 187 -3.54 -10.18 -16.79
N ILE A 188 -2.28 -10.56 -16.79
CA ILE A 188 -1.21 -9.85 -17.47
C ILE A 188 -0.86 -10.67 -18.72
N LYS A 189 -1.04 -10.10 -19.90
CA LYS A 189 -0.59 -10.71 -21.15
C LYS A 189 0.86 -10.34 -21.41
N GLU A 190 1.71 -11.32 -21.62
CA GLU A 190 3.03 -11.07 -22.20
C GLU A 190 2.86 -10.49 -23.62
N LYS A 191 3.62 -9.43 -23.90
CA LYS A 191 3.68 -8.83 -25.23
C LYS A 191 4.75 -9.52 -26.03
#